data_a81293af8e24dd011e0ee974e357d436
#
_entry.id   a81293af8e24dd011e0ee974e357d436
#
_cell.length_a   1.000
_cell.length_b   1.000
_cell.length_c   1.000
_cell.angle_alpha   90.00
_cell.angle_beta   90.00
_cell.angle_gamma   90.00
#
_symmetry.space_group_name_H-M   'P 1'
#
loop_
_entity.id
_entity.type
_entity.pdbx_description
1 polymer ?
#
loop_
_entity_poly.entity_id
_entity_poly.type
_entity_poly.pdbx_seq_one_letter_code
_entity_poly.pdbx_strand_id
1 'polypeptide(L)'
;MAYRSAPITDDIIWRAPLFEREQGLAASLQNKFAEHRPHLLDFIRLDEPHPHQTMTQAQWSRHSELTTLCAQYSDHIYRNNFTQTRENKPLLSLWAQWYIGLQVPPLMLALLTEKRALSLSPQHFHVEFHETGRAAKFWVDVQEDPYLTQQSSLIRMENLVTQTLVPVIEALEATGEINAKLIWSNTGYLINWYLGEMKTLLGDEQVNSLRQHLFFEKQFSDGRDNPLWRTVVMREGLLVRRTCCQRYRLPDVQQCGDCTLK
;
A
#
# COMPACT_ATOMS: atom_id res chain seq x y z
N MET A 1 -31.79 -4.23 -79.38
CA MET A 1 -31.37 -4.93 -78.16
C MET A 1 -30.96 -3.87 -77.15
N ALA A 2 -31.76 -3.67 -76.11
CA ALA A 2 -31.55 -2.66 -75.07
C ALA A 2 -30.97 -3.35 -73.84
N TYR A 3 -29.75 -2.99 -73.51
CA TYR A 3 -29.11 -3.38 -72.23
C TYR A 3 -29.72 -2.54 -71.12
N ARG A 4 -30.42 -3.18 -70.19
CA ARG A 4 -30.80 -2.60 -68.91
C ARG A 4 -29.69 -2.80 -67.93
N SER A 5 -28.99 -1.73 -67.50
CA SER A 5 -28.13 -1.73 -66.36
C SER A 5 -28.95 -1.71 -65.06
N ALA A 6 -28.75 -2.69 -64.20
CA ALA A 6 -29.33 -2.71 -62.85
C ALA A 6 -28.55 -1.74 -61.96
N PRO A 7 -29.20 -1.04 -61.03
CA PRO A 7 -28.50 -0.20 -60.08
C PRO A 7 -27.83 -1.08 -59.02
N ILE A 8 -26.52 -0.90 -58.82
CA ILE A 8 -25.77 -1.43 -57.73
C ILE A 8 -26.10 -0.54 -56.50
N THR A 9 -26.95 -1.01 -55.61
CA THR A 9 -27.11 -0.41 -54.29
C THR A 9 -26.43 -1.29 -53.30
N ASP A 10 -25.11 -1.13 -53.18
CA ASP A 10 -24.37 -1.60 -52.01
C ASP A 10 -24.07 -0.41 -51.11
N ASP A 11 -25.00 -0.09 -50.24
CA ASP A 11 -24.74 0.73 -49.06
C ASP A 11 -23.83 -0.07 -48.10
N ILE A 12 -22.53 -0.09 -48.42
CA ILE A 12 -21.51 -0.50 -47.43
C ILE A 12 -21.44 0.58 -46.38
N ILE A 13 -22.26 0.45 -45.36
CA ILE A 13 -22.13 1.26 -44.12
C ILE A 13 -20.84 0.83 -43.45
N TRP A 14 -19.75 1.54 -43.73
CA TRP A 14 -18.54 1.45 -42.93
C TRP A 14 -18.86 1.93 -41.51
N ARG A 15 -19.23 1.02 -40.60
CA ARG A 15 -19.16 1.30 -39.21
C ARG A 15 -17.66 1.33 -38.87
N ALA A 16 -17.12 2.52 -38.67
CA ALA A 16 -15.80 2.65 -38.04
C ALA A 16 -15.84 1.82 -36.75
N PRO A 17 -14.87 0.92 -36.51
CA PRO A 17 -14.80 0.25 -35.22
C PRO A 17 -14.80 1.35 -34.18
N LEU A 18 -15.75 1.31 -33.25
CA LEU A 18 -15.73 2.10 -32.05
C LEU A 18 -14.47 1.62 -31.31
N PHE A 19 -13.36 2.31 -31.50
CA PHE A 19 -12.22 2.21 -30.60
C PHE A 19 -12.73 2.71 -29.26
N GLU A 20 -13.15 1.81 -28.41
CA GLU A 20 -13.30 2.13 -27.00
C GLU A 20 -11.97 2.74 -26.60
N ARG A 21 -11.98 4.02 -26.27
CA ARG A 21 -10.80 4.71 -25.77
C ARG A 21 -10.43 3.97 -24.50
N GLU A 22 -9.29 3.28 -24.51
CA GLU A 22 -8.82 2.59 -23.30
C GLU A 22 -8.85 3.58 -22.16
N GLN A 23 -9.60 3.22 -21.13
CA GLN A 23 -9.75 4.03 -19.93
C GLN A 23 -8.37 4.26 -19.32
N GLY A 24 -8.02 5.51 -19.01
CA GLY A 24 -6.76 5.81 -18.32
C GLY A 24 -6.57 4.98 -17.05
N LEU A 25 -5.33 4.66 -16.70
CA LEU A 25 -5.03 3.80 -15.54
C LEU A 25 -5.64 4.36 -14.23
N ALA A 26 -5.56 5.68 -14.01
CA ALA A 26 -6.17 6.33 -12.85
C ALA A 26 -7.68 6.07 -12.74
N ALA A 27 -8.41 6.26 -13.83
CA ALA A 27 -9.85 6.03 -13.86
C ALA A 27 -10.20 4.54 -13.67
N SER A 28 -9.39 3.62 -14.23
CA SER A 28 -9.55 2.18 -13.99
C SER A 28 -9.38 1.83 -12.52
N LEU A 29 -8.34 2.36 -11.88
CA LEU A 29 -8.08 2.16 -10.46
C LEU A 29 -9.17 2.77 -9.57
N GLN A 30 -9.64 4.00 -9.88
CA GLN A 30 -10.75 4.64 -9.16
C GLN A 30 -12.01 3.77 -9.20
N ASN A 31 -12.37 3.21 -10.36
CA ASN A 31 -13.51 2.32 -10.50
C ASN A 31 -13.35 1.04 -9.67
N LYS A 32 -12.16 0.41 -9.72
CA LYS A 32 -11.88 -0.78 -8.90
C LYS A 32 -11.97 -0.50 -7.40
N PHE A 33 -11.44 0.65 -6.96
CA PHE A 33 -11.55 1.03 -5.55
C PHE A 33 -13.00 1.28 -5.16
N ALA A 34 -13.77 2.01 -5.97
CA ALA A 34 -15.19 2.27 -5.74
C ALA A 34 -16.02 0.97 -5.69
N GLU A 35 -15.73 0.01 -6.56
CA GLU A 35 -16.45 -1.27 -6.64
C GLU A 35 -16.11 -2.20 -5.45
N HIS A 36 -14.85 -2.34 -5.12
CA HIS A 36 -14.41 -3.38 -4.19
C HIS A 36 -14.14 -2.87 -2.77
N ARG A 37 -13.66 -1.64 -2.62
CA ARG A 37 -13.23 -1.06 -1.34
C ARG A 37 -13.39 0.47 -1.37
N PRO A 38 -14.62 1.01 -1.42
CA PRO A 38 -14.87 2.46 -1.60
C PRO A 38 -14.20 3.34 -0.54
N HIS A 39 -14.03 2.84 0.69
CA HIS A 39 -13.35 3.57 1.77
C HIS A 39 -11.87 3.88 1.47
N LEU A 40 -11.22 3.17 0.54
CA LEU A 40 -9.85 3.50 0.15
C LEU A 40 -9.76 4.87 -0.52
N LEU A 41 -10.84 5.31 -1.19
CA LEU A 41 -10.90 6.63 -1.80
C LEU A 41 -10.93 7.78 -0.78
N ASP A 42 -11.12 7.49 0.51
CA ASP A 42 -10.97 8.48 1.58
C ASP A 42 -9.50 8.81 1.86
N PHE A 43 -8.59 7.88 1.55
CA PHE A 43 -7.17 7.96 1.91
C PHE A 43 -6.24 8.14 0.71
N ILE A 44 -6.69 7.85 -0.51
CA ILE A 44 -5.89 7.95 -1.73
C ILE A 44 -6.61 8.78 -2.78
N ARG A 45 -5.86 9.65 -3.47
CA ARG A 45 -6.29 10.43 -4.63
C ARG A 45 -5.41 10.08 -5.82
N LEU A 46 -6.03 9.87 -6.96
CA LEU A 46 -5.36 9.40 -8.18
C LEU A 46 -5.48 10.46 -9.27
N ASP A 47 -4.35 11.00 -9.73
CA ASP A 47 -4.25 12.08 -10.72
C ASP A 47 -5.07 13.33 -10.38
N GLU A 48 -5.28 13.59 -9.09
CA GLU A 48 -5.88 14.82 -8.62
C GLU A 48 -4.78 15.83 -8.22
N PRO A 49 -4.99 17.14 -8.39
CA PRO A 49 -4.04 18.15 -7.91
C PRO A 49 -3.82 18.02 -6.40
N HIS A 50 -2.58 17.80 -6.00
CA HIS A 50 -2.24 17.67 -4.58
C HIS A 50 -2.01 19.05 -3.93
N PRO A 51 -2.32 19.21 -2.62
CA PRO A 51 -2.05 20.43 -1.87
C PRO A 51 -0.55 20.77 -1.83
N HIS A 52 -0.22 22.07 -1.75
CA HIS A 52 1.18 22.51 -1.66
C HIS A 52 1.93 22.00 -0.43
N GLN A 53 1.24 21.54 0.61
CA GLN A 53 1.82 21.05 1.85
C GLN A 53 2.11 19.55 1.85
N THR A 54 1.86 18.85 0.72
CA THR A 54 2.20 17.44 0.61
C THR A 54 3.72 17.26 0.48
N MET A 55 4.22 16.14 0.99
CA MET A 55 5.64 15.77 0.91
C MET A 55 5.82 14.43 0.20
N THR A 56 6.82 14.34 -0.67
CA THR A 56 7.29 13.04 -1.17
C THR A 56 8.02 12.29 -0.07
N GLN A 57 8.24 10.99 -0.27
CA GLN A 57 9.01 10.20 0.68
C GLN A 57 10.40 10.80 0.93
N ALA A 58 11.11 11.23 -0.11
CA ALA A 58 12.44 11.83 0.00
C ALA A 58 12.43 13.15 0.79
N GLN A 59 11.30 13.84 0.88
CA GLN A 59 11.15 15.06 1.67
C GLN A 59 10.90 14.75 3.14
N TRP A 60 9.85 13.97 3.46
CA TRP A 60 9.47 13.72 4.84
C TRP A 60 10.46 12.79 5.58
N SER A 61 11.18 11.93 4.86
CA SER A 61 12.18 11.04 5.45
C SER A 61 13.48 11.74 5.84
N ARG A 62 13.66 13.02 5.50
CA ARG A 62 14.78 13.81 6.02
C ARG A 62 14.70 13.87 7.54
N HIS A 63 15.84 13.76 8.20
CA HIS A 63 15.88 13.68 9.67
C HIS A 63 15.12 14.81 10.37
N SER A 64 15.23 16.06 9.90
CA SER A 64 14.51 17.20 10.45
C SER A 64 13.00 17.07 10.34
N GLU A 65 12.51 16.71 9.16
CA GLU A 65 11.08 16.59 8.88
C GLU A 65 10.47 15.42 9.67
N LEU A 66 11.11 14.25 9.59
CA LEU A 66 10.67 13.07 10.33
C LEU A 66 10.64 13.31 11.84
N THR A 67 11.66 13.98 12.39
CA THR A 67 11.71 14.36 13.82
C THR A 67 10.54 15.28 14.17
N THR A 68 10.25 16.25 13.32
CA THR A 68 9.13 17.18 13.53
C THR A 68 7.77 16.44 13.51
N LEU A 69 7.54 15.57 12.52
CA LEU A 69 6.33 14.76 12.43
C LEU A 69 6.15 13.84 13.65
N CYS A 70 7.24 13.19 14.08
CA CYS A 70 7.22 12.31 15.26
C CYS A 70 6.99 13.10 16.55
N ALA A 71 7.55 14.31 16.68
CA ALA A 71 7.32 15.17 17.83
C ALA A 71 5.84 15.61 17.91
N GLN A 72 5.25 16.07 16.80
CA GLN A 72 3.82 16.41 16.72
C GLN A 72 2.95 15.21 17.10
N TYR A 73 3.31 14.01 16.61
CA TYR A 73 2.56 12.80 16.94
C TYR A 73 2.71 12.43 18.42
N SER A 74 3.88 12.59 18.99
CA SER A 74 4.13 12.40 20.41
C SER A 74 3.30 13.37 21.26
N ASP A 75 3.28 14.64 20.93
CA ASP A 75 2.48 15.65 21.62
C ASP A 75 0.98 15.32 21.57
N HIS A 76 0.51 14.84 20.44
CA HIS A 76 -0.89 14.38 20.31
C HIS A 76 -1.19 13.18 21.19
N ILE A 77 -0.35 12.15 21.19
CA ILE A 77 -0.57 10.93 21.98
C ILE A 77 -0.51 11.22 23.48
N TYR A 78 0.43 12.06 23.93
CA TYR A 78 0.64 12.35 25.36
C TYR A 78 -0.12 13.60 25.86
N ARG A 79 -1.02 14.20 25.04
CA ARG A 79 -1.70 15.47 25.36
C ARG A 79 -2.46 15.50 26.68
N ASN A 80 -2.99 14.35 27.12
CA ASN A 80 -3.70 14.21 28.41
C ASN A 80 -2.81 13.61 29.51
N ASN A 81 -1.59 13.20 29.19
CA ASN A 81 -0.67 12.47 30.05
C ASN A 81 0.74 13.09 30.01
N PHE A 82 0.83 14.42 30.10
CA PHE A 82 2.07 15.19 29.90
C PHE A 82 3.16 14.92 30.96
N THR A 83 2.83 14.33 32.10
CA THR A 83 3.78 13.94 33.16
C THR A 83 4.36 12.53 32.93
N GLN A 84 3.77 11.74 32.01
CA GLN A 84 4.25 10.39 31.72
C GLN A 84 5.51 10.46 30.84
N THR A 85 6.50 9.62 31.15
CA THR A 85 7.69 9.47 30.31
C THR A 85 7.31 8.99 28.90
N ARG A 86 7.75 9.75 27.88
CA ARG A 86 7.47 9.42 26.48
C ARG A 86 8.33 8.25 26.02
N GLU A 87 7.70 7.27 25.40
CA GLU A 87 8.36 6.08 24.89
C GLU A 87 8.39 6.12 23.33
N ASN A 88 9.55 6.38 22.76
CA ASN A 88 9.69 6.53 21.31
C ASN A 88 9.42 5.26 20.53
N LYS A 89 9.88 4.09 21.01
CA LYS A 89 9.69 2.82 20.29
C LYS A 89 8.24 2.45 20.03
N PRO A 90 7.33 2.41 21.01
CA PRO A 90 5.91 2.16 20.75
C PRO A 90 5.24 3.27 19.96
N LEU A 91 5.68 4.53 20.13
CA LEU A 91 5.19 5.69 19.38
C LEU A 91 5.49 5.55 17.88
N LEU A 92 6.76 5.32 17.51
CA LEU A 92 7.18 5.12 16.12
C LEU A 92 6.57 3.85 15.51
N SER A 93 6.39 2.79 16.32
CA SER A 93 5.68 1.59 15.89
C SER A 93 4.22 1.90 15.50
N LEU A 94 3.54 2.74 16.25
CA LEU A 94 2.17 3.15 15.94
C LEU A 94 2.11 4.13 14.76
N TRP A 95 3.05 5.08 14.70
CA TRP A 95 3.18 6.01 13.56
C TRP A 95 3.39 5.25 12.25
N ALA A 96 4.31 4.27 12.24
CA ALA A 96 4.55 3.42 11.07
C ALA A 96 3.29 2.63 10.67
N GLN A 97 2.51 2.13 11.63
CA GLN A 97 1.26 1.43 11.35
C GLN A 97 0.23 2.34 10.67
N TRP A 98 0.14 3.62 11.05
CA TRP A 98 -0.71 4.60 10.37
C TRP A 98 -0.24 4.84 8.93
N TYR A 99 1.03 5.15 8.74
CA TYR A 99 1.60 5.42 7.42
C TYR A 99 1.42 4.24 6.46
N ILE A 100 1.93 3.07 6.86
CA ILE A 100 1.89 1.84 6.06
C ILE A 100 0.44 1.34 5.90
N GLY A 101 -0.38 1.51 6.92
CA GLY A 101 -1.79 1.10 6.92
C GLY A 101 -2.65 1.84 5.91
N LEU A 102 -2.35 3.10 5.63
CA LEU A 102 -3.05 3.87 4.59
C LEU A 102 -2.50 3.59 3.19
N GLN A 103 -1.21 3.26 3.06
CA GLN A 103 -0.55 3.10 1.77
C GLN A 103 -0.70 1.68 1.19
N VAL A 104 -0.51 0.65 2.00
CA VAL A 104 -0.39 -0.75 1.52
C VAL A 104 -1.70 -1.30 0.95
N PRO A 105 -2.88 -1.17 1.60
CA PRO A 105 -4.11 -1.75 1.08
C PRO A 105 -4.49 -1.27 -0.33
N PRO A 106 -4.50 0.05 -0.64
CA PRO A 106 -4.83 0.49 -1.99
C PRO A 106 -3.78 0.05 -3.03
N LEU A 107 -2.49 0.03 -2.68
CA LEU A 107 -1.45 -0.45 -3.59
C LEU A 107 -1.57 -1.96 -3.84
N MET A 108 -1.87 -2.76 -2.83
CA MET A 108 -2.13 -4.20 -3.02
C MET A 108 -3.33 -4.43 -3.92
N LEU A 109 -4.44 -3.71 -3.72
CA LEU A 109 -5.61 -3.83 -4.57
C LEU A 109 -5.27 -3.47 -6.02
N ALA A 110 -4.58 -2.34 -6.25
CA ALA A 110 -4.13 -1.92 -7.57
C ALA A 110 -3.25 -2.99 -8.26
N LEU A 111 -2.19 -3.45 -7.58
CA LEU A 111 -1.19 -4.35 -8.15
C LEU A 111 -1.73 -5.77 -8.42
N LEU A 112 -2.69 -6.23 -7.64
CA LEU A 112 -3.20 -7.60 -7.70
C LEU A 112 -4.47 -7.74 -8.56
N THR A 113 -5.19 -6.65 -8.83
CA THR A 113 -6.45 -6.70 -9.59
C THR A 113 -6.43 -5.94 -10.91
N GLU A 114 -5.50 -4.97 -11.08
CA GLU A 114 -5.37 -4.24 -12.35
C GLU A 114 -4.37 -4.95 -13.28
N LYS A 115 -4.71 -5.03 -14.57
CA LYS A 115 -3.83 -5.64 -15.57
C LYS A 115 -2.55 -4.80 -15.75
N ARG A 116 -2.73 -3.49 -15.88
CA ARG A 116 -1.63 -2.53 -15.98
C ARG A 116 -1.10 -2.21 -14.59
N ALA A 117 0.19 -2.36 -14.38
CA ALA A 117 0.78 -2.11 -13.08
C ALA A 117 1.02 -0.61 -12.86
N LEU A 118 0.63 -0.13 -11.69
CA LEU A 118 0.97 1.20 -11.20
C LEU A 118 2.47 1.27 -10.90
N SER A 119 3.14 2.33 -11.34
CA SER A 119 4.52 2.63 -10.95
C SER A 119 4.61 2.86 -9.44
N LEU A 120 5.57 2.18 -8.82
CA LEU A 120 5.83 2.27 -7.37
C LEU A 120 6.96 3.26 -7.04
N SER A 121 7.40 4.06 -8.01
CA SER A 121 8.45 5.06 -7.78
C SER A 121 8.03 6.06 -6.70
N PRO A 122 8.82 6.24 -5.62
CA PRO A 122 8.45 7.10 -4.49
C PRO A 122 8.17 8.57 -4.85
N GLN A 123 8.70 9.04 -5.97
CA GLN A 123 8.48 10.41 -6.47
C GLN A 123 7.04 10.68 -6.91
N HIS A 124 6.27 9.63 -7.22
CA HIS A 124 4.87 9.74 -7.63
C HIS A 124 3.89 9.74 -6.45
N PHE A 125 4.39 9.55 -5.22
CA PHE A 125 3.57 9.50 -4.02
C PHE A 125 3.81 10.73 -3.16
N HIS A 126 2.79 11.55 -3.01
CA HIS A 126 2.78 12.74 -2.17
C HIS A 126 1.91 12.45 -0.95
N VAL A 127 2.43 12.70 0.23
CA VAL A 127 1.74 12.44 1.49
C VAL A 127 1.27 13.75 2.09
N GLU A 128 -0.01 13.82 2.39
CA GLU A 128 -0.60 14.84 3.24
C GLU A 128 -0.52 14.35 4.69
N PHE A 129 0.10 15.14 5.54
CA PHE A 129 0.17 14.85 6.97
C PHE A 129 -0.90 15.63 7.72
N HIS A 130 -1.53 14.98 8.69
CA HIS A 130 -2.43 15.61 9.63
C HIS A 130 -1.64 16.51 10.58
N GLU A 131 -2.29 17.53 11.17
CA GLU A 131 -1.69 18.43 12.18
C GLU A 131 -1.03 17.70 13.35
N THR A 132 -1.45 16.47 13.62
CA THR A 132 -0.85 15.57 14.63
C THR A 132 0.40 14.87 14.14
N GLY A 133 0.94 15.16 12.97
CA GLY A 133 2.16 14.55 12.42
C GLY A 133 1.97 13.14 11.84
N ARG A 134 0.78 12.54 11.86
CA ARG A 134 0.51 11.24 11.21
C ARG A 134 0.12 11.42 9.75
N ALA A 135 0.37 10.42 8.90
CA ALA A 135 -0.16 10.40 7.54
C ALA A 135 -1.70 10.48 7.56
N ALA A 136 -2.26 11.30 6.69
CA ALA A 136 -3.69 11.49 6.53
C ALA A 136 -4.19 10.99 5.17
N LYS A 137 -3.44 11.29 4.10
CA LYS A 137 -3.85 10.97 2.73
C LYS A 137 -2.66 10.84 1.80
N PHE A 138 -2.79 10.01 0.79
CA PHE A 138 -1.83 9.88 -0.31
C PHE A 138 -2.41 10.47 -1.60
N TRP A 139 -1.59 11.23 -2.30
CA TRP A 139 -1.85 11.80 -3.61
C TRP A 139 -0.88 11.13 -4.58
N VAL A 140 -1.38 10.50 -5.62
CA VAL A 140 -0.59 9.66 -6.51
C VAL A 140 -0.68 10.20 -7.94
N ASP A 141 0.48 10.56 -8.50
CA ASP A 141 0.63 10.80 -9.93
C ASP A 141 0.69 9.44 -10.63
N VAL A 142 -0.44 9.05 -11.21
CA VAL A 142 -0.61 7.69 -11.73
C VAL A 142 0.20 7.52 -13.02
N GLN A 143 1.22 6.69 -12.93
CA GLN A 143 2.03 6.27 -14.06
C GLN A 143 1.97 4.76 -14.19
N GLU A 144 1.86 4.27 -15.42
CA GLU A 144 2.01 2.84 -15.69
C GLU A 144 3.50 2.45 -15.64
N ASP A 145 3.78 1.29 -15.05
CA ASP A 145 5.07 0.62 -15.18
C ASP A 145 4.94 -0.51 -16.20
N PRO A 146 5.43 -0.32 -17.46
CA PRO A 146 5.30 -1.32 -18.51
C PRO A 146 6.04 -2.63 -18.20
N TYR A 147 7.16 -2.56 -17.46
CA TYR A 147 7.89 -3.75 -17.04
C TYR A 147 7.09 -4.53 -16.00
N LEU A 148 6.61 -3.85 -14.98
CA LEU A 148 5.83 -4.47 -13.91
C LEU A 148 4.46 -4.97 -14.41
N THR A 149 3.91 -4.35 -15.45
CA THR A 149 2.68 -4.80 -16.14
C THR A 149 2.82 -6.22 -16.68
N GLN A 150 4.00 -6.61 -17.15
CA GLN A 150 4.28 -7.96 -17.67
C GLN A 150 4.61 -9.00 -16.57
N GLN A 151 4.71 -8.57 -15.32
CA GLN A 151 5.12 -9.43 -14.22
C GLN A 151 3.94 -10.12 -13.53
N SER A 152 4.25 -11.24 -12.88
CA SER A 152 3.29 -11.97 -12.05
C SER A 152 2.90 -11.14 -10.81
N SER A 153 1.77 -11.50 -10.19
CA SER A 153 1.31 -10.91 -8.93
C SER A 153 2.38 -11.00 -7.83
N LEU A 154 3.15 -12.07 -7.80
CA LEU A 154 4.24 -12.23 -6.84
C LEU A 154 5.32 -11.15 -7.05
N ILE A 155 5.82 -11.00 -8.26
CA ILE A 155 6.85 -9.99 -8.57
C ILE A 155 6.35 -8.57 -8.30
N ARG A 156 5.08 -8.29 -8.58
CA ARG A 156 4.45 -7.00 -8.26
C ARG A 156 4.45 -6.75 -6.75
N MET A 157 4.15 -7.77 -5.95
CA MET A 157 4.20 -7.66 -4.48
C MET A 157 5.63 -7.52 -3.94
N GLU A 158 6.61 -8.23 -4.51
CA GLU A 158 8.03 -8.04 -4.17
C GLU A 158 8.51 -6.62 -4.47
N ASN A 159 8.04 -6.03 -5.58
CA ASN A 159 8.33 -4.63 -5.91
C ASN A 159 7.65 -3.65 -4.93
N LEU A 160 6.42 -3.92 -4.49
CA LEU A 160 5.79 -3.13 -3.42
C LEU A 160 6.67 -3.12 -2.16
N VAL A 161 7.17 -4.27 -1.76
CA VAL A 161 8.05 -4.38 -0.58
C VAL A 161 9.34 -3.60 -0.79
N THR A 162 10.01 -3.80 -1.90
CA THR A 162 11.37 -3.28 -2.14
C THR A 162 11.40 -1.81 -2.53
N GLN A 163 10.46 -1.34 -3.34
CA GLN A 163 10.46 0.05 -3.83
C GLN A 163 9.71 1.00 -2.89
N THR A 164 8.70 0.50 -2.17
CA THR A 164 7.84 1.36 -1.35
C THR A 164 8.11 1.19 0.14
N LEU A 165 8.17 -0.05 0.65
CA LEU A 165 8.23 -0.30 2.09
C LEU A 165 9.65 -0.27 2.66
N VAL A 166 10.63 -0.84 1.96
CA VAL A 166 12.03 -0.84 2.42
C VAL A 166 12.51 0.58 2.71
N PRO A 167 12.39 1.56 1.78
CA PRO A 167 12.87 2.91 2.04
C PRO A 167 12.17 3.62 3.21
N VAL A 168 10.87 3.37 3.42
CA VAL A 168 10.11 3.90 4.57
C VAL A 168 10.64 3.34 5.88
N ILE A 169 10.87 2.03 5.92
CA ILE A 169 11.30 1.34 7.15
C ILE A 169 12.74 1.67 7.48
N GLU A 170 13.61 1.79 6.47
CA GLU A 170 15.00 2.24 6.65
C GLU A 170 15.08 3.67 7.21
N ALA A 171 14.22 4.59 6.71
CA ALA A 171 14.16 5.95 7.24
C ALA A 171 13.76 5.97 8.73
N LEU A 172 12.80 5.14 9.13
CA LEU A 172 12.37 5.03 10.53
C LEU A 172 13.45 4.37 11.40
N GLU A 173 14.12 3.32 10.92
CA GLU A 173 15.20 2.65 11.64
C GLU A 173 16.43 3.56 11.83
N ALA A 174 16.71 4.41 10.84
CA ALA A 174 17.80 5.39 10.89
C ALA A 174 17.66 6.43 12.01
N THR A 175 16.46 6.58 12.60
CA THR A 175 16.27 7.39 13.81
C THR A 175 17.01 6.82 15.04
N GLY A 176 17.35 5.54 15.03
CA GLY A 176 17.92 4.82 16.18
C GLY A 176 16.92 4.45 17.28
N GLU A 177 15.67 4.89 17.17
CA GLU A 177 14.65 4.76 18.21
C GLU A 177 13.78 3.49 18.06
N ILE A 178 13.78 2.88 16.89
CA ILE A 178 13.00 1.68 16.59
C ILE A 178 13.80 0.70 15.71
N ASN A 179 13.61 -0.58 15.92
CA ASN A 179 14.21 -1.61 15.08
C ASN A 179 13.28 -2.00 13.93
N ALA A 180 13.83 -2.12 12.72
CA ALA A 180 13.10 -2.52 11.51
C ALA A 180 12.30 -3.82 11.70
N LYS A 181 12.80 -4.80 12.47
CA LYS A 181 12.09 -6.08 12.73
C LYS A 181 10.71 -5.88 13.34
N LEU A 182 10.54 -4.86 14.19
CA LEU A 182 9.23 -4.56 14.78
C LEU A 182 8.28 -4.01 13.72
N ILE A 183 8.76 -3.10 12.88
CA ILE A 183 7.96 -2.50 11.81
C ILE A 183 7.60 -3.59 10.78
N TRP A 184 8.56 -4.40 10.35
CA TRP A 184 8.34 -5.51 9.43
C TRP A 184 7.32 -6.52 9.95
N SER A 185 7.35 -6.84 11.25
CA SER A 185 6.36 -7.74 11.84
C SER A 185 4.93 -7.18 11.79
N ASN A 186 4.77 -5.88 12.01
CA ASN A 186 3.48 -5.21 11.87
C ASN A 186 3.02 -5.14 10.41
N THR A 187 3.94 -4.81 9.50
CA THR A 187 3.69 -4.70 8.06
C THR A 187 3.32 -6.05 7.44
N GLY A 188 4.06 -7.11 7.77
CA GLY A 188 3.76 -8.45 7.29
C GLY A 188 2.41 -8.95 7.77
N TYR A 189 2.04 -8.64 9.01
CA TYR A 189 0.70 -8.96 9.52
C TYR A 189 -0.41 -8.20 8.77
N LEU A 190 -0.21 -6.90 8.49
CA LEU A 190 -1.15 -6.10 7.69
C LEU A 190 -1.33 -6.70 6.29
N ILE A 191 -0.22 -7.03 5.60
CA ILE A 191 -0.25 -7.66 4.27
C ILE A 191 -1.00 -9.00 4.33
N ASN A 192 -0.69 -9.86 5.31
CA ASN A 192 -1.37 -11.15 5.48
C ASN A 192 -2.87 -10.98 5.72
N TRP A 193 -3.26 -10.03 6.58
CA TRP A 193 -4.66 -9.73 6.85
C TRP A 193 -5.36 -9.28 5.56
N TYR A 194 -4.77 -8.32 4.84
CA TYR A 194 -5.38 -7.77 3.63
C TYR A 194 -5.45 -8.79 2.48
N LEU A 195 -4.47 -9.70 2.37
CA LEU A 195 -4.59 -10.87 1.46
C LEU A 195 -5.80 -11.73 1.80
N GLY A 196 -6.11 -11.88 3.08
CA GLY A 196 -7.33 -12.55 3.54
C GLY A 196 -8.60 -11.86 3.06
N GLU A 197 -8.64 -10.54 3.16
CA GLU A 197 -9.76 -9.71 2.69
C GLU A 197 -9.93 -9.75 1.16
N MET A 198 -8.88 -10.08 0.42
CA MET A 198 -8.90 -10.17 -1.04
C MET A 198 -9.23 -11.57 -1.58
N LYS A 199 -9.50 -12.56 -0.74
CA LYS A 199 -9.79 -13.93 -1.17
C LYS A 199 -10.94 -14.04 -2.19
N THR A 200 -11.99 -13.26 -2.03
CA THR A 200 -13.12 -13.23 -2.95
C THR A 200 -12.77 -12.70 -4.35
N LEU A 201 -11.72 -11.87 -4.45
CA LEU A 201 -11.26 -11.28 -5.71
C LEU A 201 -10.18 -12.13 -6.39
N LEU A 202 -9.28 -12.72 -5.60
CA LEU A 202 -8.10 -13.40 -6.11
C LEU A 202 -8.25 -14.93 -6.14
N GLY A 203 -9.15 -15.48 -5.32
CA GLY A 203 -9.26 -16.91 -5.07
C GLY A 203 -8.25 -17.41 -4.02
N ASP A 204 -8.59 -18.55 -3.40
CA ASP A 204 -7.80 -19.13 -2.31
C ASP A 204 -6.41 -19.57 -2.76
N GLU A 205 -6.28 -20.13 -3.97
CA GLU A 205 -5.01 -20.64 -4.51
C GLU A 205 -3.99 -19.50 -4.63
N GLN A 206 -4.37 -18.39 -5.26
CA GLN A 206 -3.47 -17.24 -5.45
C GLN A 206 -3.08 -16.61 -4.11
N VAL A 207 -4.04 -16.44 -3.18
CA VAL A 207 -3.75 -15.90 -1.84
C VAL A 207 -2.80 -16.80 -1.07
N ASN A 208 -3.00 -18.14 -1.12
CA ASN A 208 -2.12 -19.08 -0.43
C ASN A 208 -0.72 -19.10 -1.05
N SER A 209 -0.62 -19.04 -2.38
CA SER A 209 0.67 -18.95 -3.09
C SER A 209 1.42 -17.68 -2.69
N LEU A 210 0.77 -16.51 -2.69
CA LEU A 210 1.38 -15.25 -2.24
C LEU A 210 1.84 -15.32 -0.78
N ARG A 211 1.02 -15.89 0.11
CA ARG A 211 1.40 -16.09 1.51
C ARG A 211 2.63 -16.97 1.68
N GLN A 212 2.68 -18.08 0.94
CA GLN A 212 3.83 -18.98 0.98
C GLN A 212 5.11 -18.26 0.61
N HIS A 213 5.12 -17.55 -0.52
CA HIS A 213 6.31 -16.84 -1.00
C HIS A 213 6.69 -15.66 -0.10
N LEU A 214 5.72 -14.81 0.27
CA LEU A 214 6.02 -13.60 1.04
C LEU A 214 6.45 -13.87 2.49
N PHE A 215 5.93 -14.93 3.13
CA PHE A 215 6.16 -15.11 4.58
C PHE A 215 7.02 -16.33 4.94
N PHE A 216 7.19 -17.31 4.04
CA PHE A 216 7.87 -18.55 4.35
C PHE A 216 9.12 -18.81 3.51
N GLU A 217 9.40 -17.99 2.49
CA GLU A 217 10.64 -18.01 1.74
C GLU A 217 11.60 -16.94 2.22
N LYS A 218 12.89 -17.31 2.34
CA LYS A 218 13.93 -16.42 2.87
C LYS A 218 14.35 -15.34 1.88
N GLN A 219 14.21 -15.63 0.60
CA GLN A 219 14.67 -14.76 -0.49
C GLN A 219 13.52 -14.47 -1.43
N PHE A 220 13.54 -13.31 -2.04
CA PHE A 220 12.70 -12.94 -3.16
C PHE A 220 13.13 -13.67 -4.44
N SER A 221 12.33 -13.58 -5.49
CA SER A 221 12.55 -14.22 -6.79
C SER A 221 13.87 -13.79 -7.44
N ASP A 222 14.40 -12.62 -7.11
CA ASP A 222 15.68 -12.09 -7.59
C ASP A 222 16.89 -12.45 -6.70
N GLY A 223 16.68 -13.24 -5.65
CA GLY A 223 17.72 -13.70 -4.72
C GLY A 223 18.03 -12.73 -3.57
N ARG A 224 17.42 -11.54 -3.52
CA ARG A 224 17.57 -10.62 -2.36
C ARG A 224 16.89 -11.19 -1.12
N ASP A 225 17.38 -10.83 0.04
CA ASP A 225 16.76 -11.22 1.31
C ASP A 225 15.33 -10.66 1.40
N ASN A 226 14.41 -11.51 1.84
CA ASN A 226 13.00 -11.17 2.03
C ASN A 226 12.75 -10.65 3.46
N PRO A 227 12.49 -9.35 3.65
CA PRO A 227 12.26 -8.79 4.97
C PRO A 227 10.93 -9.22 5.61
N LEU A 228 10.00 -9.76 4.80
CA LEU A 228 8.74 -10.32 5.29
C LEU A 228 8.88 -11.76 5.80
N TRP A 229 10.03 -12.41 5.57
CA TRP A 229 10.23 -13.78 6.02
C TRP A 229 9.98 -13.95 7.53
N ARG A 230 9.04 -14.85 7.87
CA ARG A 230 8.62 -15.15 9.25
C ARG A 230 8.14 -13.94 10.05
N THR A 231 7.62 -12.89 9.42
CA THR A 231 6.95 -11.77 10.10
C THR A 231 5.59 -12.19 10.66
N VAL A 232 4.97 -13.19 10.05
CA VAL A 232 3.84 -13.93 10.59
C VAL A 232 4.24 -15.38 10.87
N VAL A 233 3.60 -15.98 11.84
CA VAL A 233 3.87 -17.37 12.28
C VAL A 233 2.55 -18.11 12.50
N MET A 234 2.57 -19.43 12.31
CA MET A 234 1.40 -20.26 12.59
C MET A 234 1.29 -20.49 14.10
N ARG A 235 0.12 -20.18 14.67
CA ARG A 235 -0.27 -20.53 16.04
C ARG A 235 -1.70 -21.02 16.02
N GLU A 236 -1.95 -22.18 16.54
CA GLU A 236 -3.30 -22.79 16.65
C GLU A 236 -4.09 -22.77 15.33
N GLY A 237 -3.41 -23.00 14.20
CA GLY A 237 -4.01 -23.00 12.86
C GLY A 237 -4.22 -21.62 12.23
N LEU A 238 -3.84 -20.53 12.91
CA LEU A 238 -3.97 -19.16 12.41
C LEU A 238 -2.61 -18.51 12.16
N LEU A 239 -2.52 -17.72 11.11
CA LEU A 239 -1.36 -16.87 10.87
C LEU A 239 -1.47 -15.62 11.75
N VAL A 240 -0.58 -15.52 12.72
CA VAL A 240 -0.55 -14.40 13.67
C VAL A 240 0.76 -13.63 13.52
N ARG A 241 0.75 -12.37 13.94
CA ARG A 241 1.94 -11.53 14.00
C ARG A 241 3.00 -12.13 14.93
N ARG A 242 4.26 -12.11 14.49
CA ARG A 242 5.36 -12.70 15.26
C ARG A 242 5.69 -11.93 16.53
N THR A 243 5.60 -10.59 16.51
CA THR A 243 5.97 -9.72 17.63
C THR A 243 4.81 -8.80 18.02
N CYS A 244 4.76 -8.37 19.28
CA CYS A 244 3.82 -7.35 19.73
C CYS A 244 4.18 -5.98 19.16
N CYS A 245 3.19 -5.18 18.74
CA CYS A 245 3.38 -3.80 18.25
C CYS A 245 3.70 -2.79 19.35
N GLN A 246 3.57 -3.17 20.60
CA GLN A 246 3.80 -2.38 21.82
C GLN A 246 2.86 -1.18 22.02
N ARG A 247 1.85 -0.97 21.16
CA ARG A 247 0.94 0.19 21.25
C ARG A 247 0.22 0.31 22.60
N TYR A 248 0.03 -0.80 23.32
CA TYR A 248 -0.59 -0.83 24.65
C TYR A 248 0.20 -0.07 25.74
N ARG A 249 1.47 0.27 25.44
CA ARG A 249 2.32 1.05 26.33
C ARG A 249 2.08 2.57 26.21
N LEU A 250 1.38 2.98 25.15
CA LEU A 250 1.03 4.38 24.94
C LEU A 250 -0.23 4.73 25.72
N PRO A 251 -0.31 5.96 26.29
CA PRO A 251 -1.48 6.38 27.02
C PRO A 251 -2.70 6.48 26.10
N ASP A 252 -3.84 6.14 26.61
CA ASP A 252 -5.15 6.22 25.92
C ASP A 252 -5.23 5.43 24.59
N VAL A 253 -4.25 4.54 24.31
CA VAL A 253 -4.22 3.71 23.10
C VAL A 253 -4.66 2.30 23.44
N GLN A 254 -5.79 1.87 22.86
CA GLN A 254 -6.32 0.51 23.07
C GLN A 254 -5.38 -0.55 22.53
N GLN A 255 -5.36 -1.72 23.18
CA GLN A 255 -4.72 -2.92 22.64
C GLN A 255 -5.34 -3.29 21.30
N CYS A 256 -4.52 -3.85 20.39
CA CYS A 256 -5.05 -4.40 19.14
C CYS A 256 -5.91 -5.65 19.42
N GLY A 257 -6.93 -5.89 18.57
CA GLY A 257 -7.80 -7.06 18.68
C GLY A 257 -7.01 -8.36 18.68
N ASP A 258 -6.02 -8.44 17.79
CA ASP A 258 -5.15 -9.61 17.57
C ASP A 258 -3.82 -9.47 18.34
N CYS A 259 -3.90 -9.11 19.61
CA CYS A 259 -2.70 -8.90 20.42
C CYS A 259 -2.00 -10.24 20.72
N THR A 260 -0.71 -10.33 20.41
CA THR A 260 0.11 -11.53 20.66
C THR A 260 0.44 -11.76 22.14
N LEU A 261 0.01 -10.86 23.02
CA LEU A 261 0.15 -10.95 24.48
C LEU A 261 -1.14 -11.46 25.17
N LYS A 262 -2.19 -11.72 24.40
CA LYS A 262 -3.43 -12.35 24.89
C LYS A 262 -3.29 -13.85 24.91
#